data_eae27a76fc01fe8c23fa7686c44b26c5
#
_entry.id   eae27a76fc01fe8c23fa7686c44b26c5
#
_cell.length_a   1.000
_cell.length_b   1.000
_cell.length_c   1.000
_cell.angle_alpha   90.00
_cell.angle_beta   90.00
_cell.angle_gamma   90.00
#
_symmetry.space_group_name_H-M   'P 1'
#
loop_
_entity.id
_entity.type
_entity.pdbx_description
1 polymer ?
#
loop_
_entity_poly.entity_id
_entity_poly.type
_entity_poly.pdbx_seq_one_letter_code
_entity_poly.pdbx_strand_id
1 'polypeptide(L)'
;MQIDLQEPMVIDSVFVRENLQFKNSRLGTTQKYKVNARNIVKDGNAYFILLNDTLQRNNIHYLFVYYHGKPKVAKRAPWDGGMVMTTDSLKNPWISFACQNTGASVWYPCKDHQADEADSATMHISVPDSLVCVGNGRQGPTKQNSNGTATYTWAVKSPINNYNLVPYIGNYVHFSEDYKGEKGMLTMDFWALPYHLPQAKKQFKDAAKMMKAFEHWFGAYPFYKDGYKLVEAPFLGMEHQSGIAYGNHFLQGYMGRDLSGTGWGLNFDFIIVHESGHEWFGNNITTKDIADMWVHEGFTNYSETLFTEYYYGKNAGSDYVIGTRKNVTNDRPVIGAYHVQNEGSGDMYYKAGNMIHIIRQLMKNDEKFRMLLRGMNKDFYQQTVTTATVEQYIIAKTGLNLTKIFDQYLRTTKIPVLEYKLEKNNLRYRYSNCVDGFNMPVKINLHGSKWIYPTNNWKTLKLNNASVDTPFSVERNFFVTVANRSL
;
A
#
# COMPACT_ATOMS: atom_id res chain seq x y z
N MET A 1 1.15 30.42 -2.06
CA MET A 1 1.51 29.05 -1.65
C MET A 1 0.37 28.50 -0.79
N GLN A 2 0.02 27.22 -0.93
CA GLN A 2 -1.00 26.55 -0.12
C GLN A 2 -0.34 25.63 0.90
N ILE A 3 -0.89 25.60 2.11
CA ILE A 3 -0.60 24.64 3.19
C ILE A 3 -1.94 24.20 3.74
N ASP A 4 -2.06 22.91 4.02
CA ASP A 4 -3.26 22.34 4.61
C ASP A 4 -3.02 22.06 6.11
N LEU A 5 -4.00 22.38 6.93
CA LEU A 5 -4.06 22.07 8.34
C LEU A 5 -5.52 21.97 8.77
N GLN A 6 -5.93 20.80 9.23
CA GLN A 6 -7.33 20.53 9.57
C GLN A 6 -7.71 21.08 10.93
N GLU A 7 -8.93 21.56 11.04
CA GLU A 7 -9.51 21.92 12.34
C GLU A 7 -9.57 20.69 13.29
N PRO A 8 -9.37 20.89 14.59
CA PRO A 8 -9.25 22.17 15.32
C PRO A 8 -7.80 22.69 15.49
N MET A 9 -6.87 22.27 14.65
CA MET A 9 -5.51 22.81 14.63
C MET A 9 -5.49 24.21 14.03
N VAL A 10 -4.62 25.09 14.53
CA VAL A 10 -4.56 26.52 14.17
C VAL A 10 -3.15 26.93 13.83
N ILE A 11 -2.95 27.66 12.73
CA ILE A 11 -1.67 28.29 12.39
C ILE A 11 -1.55 29.62 13.17
N ASP A 12 -0.52 29.74 14.00
CA ASP A 12 -0.24 30.95 14.78
C ASP A 12 0.55 31.98 13.97
N SER A 13 1.53 31.51 13.23
CA SER A 13 2.38 32.40 12.43
C SER A 13 3.17 31.62 11.37
N VAL A 14 3.49 32.34 10.30
CA VAL A 14 4.32 31.83 9.21
C VAL A 14 5.51 32.77 9.01
N PHE A 15 6.68 32.18 8.82
CA PHE A 15 7.88 32.91 8.45
C PHE A 15 8.50 32.29 7.20
N VAL A 16 9.11 33.14 6.39
CA VAL A 16 9.83 32.73 5.19
C VAL A 16 11.27 33.22 5.28
N ARG A 17 12.19 32.38 4.83
CA ARG A 17 13.59 32.74 4.63
C ARG A 17 14.05 32.20 3.29
N GLU A 18 14.67 33.05 2.50
CA GLU A 18 15.29 32.70 1.24
C GLU A 18 16.82 32.74 1.40
N ASN A 19 17.50 31.71 0.91
CA ASN A 19 18.96 31.74 0.79
C ASN A 19 19.31 32.13 -0.64
N LEU A 20 19.84 33.34 -0.84
CA LEU A 20 20.38 33.76 -2.11
C LEU A 20 21.68 33.02 -2.38
N GLN A 21 21.70 32.18 -3.41
CA GLN A 21 22.93 31.63 -3.94
C GLN A 21 23.52 32.64 -4.93
N PHE A 22 24.52 33.38 -4.50
CA PHE A 22 25.34 34.18 -5.43
C PHE A 22 26.33 33.25 -6.17
N LYS A 23 26.44 33.42 -7.48
CA LYS A 23 27.29 32.59 -8.38
C LYS A 23 28.79 32.56 -8.03
N ASN A 24 29.25 33.45 -7.12
CA ASN A 24 30.66 33.47 -6.68
C ASN A 24 30.70 33.89 -5.20
N SER A 25 30.86 32.90 -4.32
CA SER A 25 31.30 32.99 -2.92
C SER A 25 30.49 33.84 -1.90
N ARG A 26 30.21 33.17 -0.81
CA ARG A 26 29.56 33.53 0.45
C ARG A 26 28.04 33.50 0.40
N LEU A 27 27.48 32.59 1.21
CA LEU A 27 26.08 32.52 1.61
C LEU A 27 25.66 33.88 2.20
N GLY A 28 24.93 34.65 1.40
CA GLY A 28 24.22 35.83 1.91
C GLY A 28 23.09 35.33 2.80
N THR A 29 23.14 35.58 4.11
CA THR A 29 22.03 35.30 5.00
C THR A 29 20.91 36.29 4.71
N THR A 30 19.84 35.83 4.06
CA THR A 30 18.62 36.61 3.97
C THR A 30 17.90 36.59 5.32
N GLN A 31 17.33 37.72 5.65
CA GLN A 31 16.62 37.89 6.91
C GLN A 31 15.32 37.04 6.88
N LYS A 32 15.08 36.27 7.95
CA LYS A 32 13.80 35.62 8.19
C LYS A 32 12.73 36.69 8.41
N TYR A 33 11.68 36.75 7.59
CA TYR A 33 10.59 37.70 7.77
C TYR A 33 9.28 36.97 8.11
N LYS A 34 8.46 37.62 8.94
CA LYS A 34 7.12 37.14 9.30
C LYS A 34 6.14 37.51 8.19
N VAL A 35 5.34 36.53 7.73
CA VAL A 35 4.24 36.82 6.82
C VAL A 35 3.17 37.61 7.58
N ASN A 36 2.66 38.70 6.96
CA ASN A 36 1.58 39.48 7.55
C ASN A 36 0.31 38.61 7.64
N ALA A 37 -0.40 38.68 8.76
CA ALA A 37 -1.65 37.93 8.95
C ALA A 37 -2.70 38.19 7.85
N ARG A 38 -2.72 39.40 7.27
CA ARG A 38 -3.60 39.76 6.14
C ARG A 38 -3.27 38.97 4.86
N ASN A 39 -2.06 38.43 4.76
CA ASN A 39 -1.58 37.65 3.65
C ASN A 39 -1.78 36.13 3.87
N ILE A 40 -2.46 35.73 4.93
CA ILE A 40 -2.81 34.33 5.22
C ILE A 40 -4.33 34.24 5.13
N VAL A 41 -4.82 33.66 4.04
CA VAL A 41 -6.25 33.47 3.80
C VAL A 41 -6.61 32.02 4.03
N LYS A 42 -7.56 31.76 4.91
CA LYS A 42 -8.07 30.40 5.20
C LYS A 42 -9.34 30.15 4.40
N ASP A 43 -9.39 28.99 3.73
CA ASP A 43 -10.57 28.45 3.09
C ASP A 43 -10.71 26.96 3.46
N GLY A 44 -11.67 26.63 4.30
CA GLY A 44 -11.76 25.30 4.90
C GLY A 44 -10.51 24.93 5.69
N ASN A 45 -9.85 23.84 5.28
CA ASN A 45 -8.58 23.38 5.85
C ASN A 45 -7.34 23.92 5.11
N ALA A 46 -7.53 24.63 4.00
CA ALA A 46 -6.45 25.19 3.21
C ALA A 46 -6.10 26.62 3.68
N TYR A 47 -4.82 26.87 3.82
CA TYR A 47 -4.26 28.20 4.14
C TYR A 47 -3.45 28.67 2.93
N PHE A 48 -3.96 29.72 2.27
CA PHE A 48 -3.28 30.39 1.16
C PHE A 48 -2.39 31.49 1.70
N ILE A 49 -1.09 31.33 1.53
CA ILE A 49 -0.07 32.25 2.01
C ILE A 49 0.43 33.07 0.83
N LEU A 50 0.10 34.38 0.86
CA LEU A 50 0.59 35.36 -0.11
C LEU A 50 1.97 35.84 0.34
N LEU A 51 2.98 35.52 -0.44
CA LEU A 51 4.36 35.94 -0.19
C LEU A 51 4.59 37.35 -0.74
N ASN A 52 5.53 38.07 -0.14
CA ASN A 52 5.87 39.43 -0.58
C ASN A 52 6.49 39.43 -1.98
N ASP A 53 7.27 38.38 -2.27
CA ASP A 53 7.96 38.23 -3.53
C ASP A 53 7.67 36.85 -4.17
N THR A 54 7.84 36.76 -5.49
CA THR A 54 7.79 35.49 -6.20
C THR A 54 9.00 34.65 -5.83
N LEU A 55 8.77 33.41 -5.37
CA LEU A 55 9.84 32.48 -5.08
C LEU A 55 10.59 32.15 -6.38
N GLN A 56 11.90 32.37 -6.36
CA GLN A 56 12.74 32.13 -7.53
C GLN A 56 13.02 30.64 -7.69
N ARG A 57 12.82 30.11 -8.90
CA ARG A 57 13.20 28.75 -9.24
C ARG A 57 14.70 28.54 -9.04
N ASN A 58 15.09 27.41 -8.46
CA ASN A 58 16.46 27.03 -8.11
C ASN A 58 17.06 27.71 -6.87
N ASN A 59 16.29 28.53 -6.15
CA ASN A 59 16.70 28.99 -4.81
C ASN A 59 16.14 28.07 -3.75
N ILE A 60 16.83 28.00 -2.60
CA ILE A 60 16.35 27.28 -1.41
C ILE A 60 15.50 28.24 -0.58
N HIS A 61 14.25 27.85 -0.37
CA HIS A 61 13.30 28.58 0.44
C HIS A 61 12.98 27.78 1.69
N TYR A 62 12.95 28.46 2.84
CA TYR A 62 12.55 27.87 4.12
C TYR A 62 11.22 28.45 4.53
N LEU A 63 10.28 27.59 4.83
CA LEU A 63 9.00 27.95 5.43
C LEU A 63 8.99 27.45 6.88
N PHE A 64 8.64 28.34 7.80
CA PHE A 64 8.46 28.01 9.21
C PHE A 64 7.00 28.27 9.56
N VAL A 65 6.31 27.22 9.95
CA VAL A 65 4.91 27.29 10.36
C VAL A 65 4.83 26.98 11.85
N TYR A 66 4.35 27.94 12.63
CA TYR A 66 4.04 27.75 14.05
C TYR A 66 2.55 27.49 14.16
N TYR A 67 2.20 26.44 14.84
CA TYR A 67 0.82 25.99 14.97
C TYR A 67 0.60 25.30 16.32
N HIS A 68 -0.64 25.22 16.73
CA HIS A 68 -1.05 24.50 17.94
C HIS A 68 -2.46 23.90 17.78
N GLY A 69 -2.88 23.10 18.72
CA GLY A 69 -4.21 22.56 18.81
C GLY A 69 -4.22 21.12 19.32
N LYS A 70 -5.39 20.53 19.33
CA LYS A 70 -5.61 19.10 19.62
C LYS A 70 -6.04 18.42 18.33
N PRO A 71 -5.26 17.50 17.76
CA PRO A 71 -5.64 16.80 16.56
C PRO A 71 -7.00 16.09 16.69
N LYS A 72 -7.74 15.99 15.60
CA LYS A 72 -8.97 15.21 15.53
C LYS A 72 -8.69 13.77 15.96
N VAL A 73 -9.47 13.27 16.91
CA VAL A 73 -9.35 11.89 17.40
C VAL A 73 -10.13 10.95 16.50
N ALA A 74 -9.48 9.87 16.06
CA ALA A 74 -10.12 8.79 15.32
C ALA A 74 -11.14 8.04 16.17
N LYS A 75 -12.27 7.67 15.59
CA LYS A 75 -13.31 6.87 16.25
C LYS A 75 -13.18 5.38 15.95
N ARG A 76 -12.65 5.04 14.78
CA ARG A 76 -12.51 3.68 14.26
C ARG A 76 -11.19 3.52 13.51
N ALA A 77 -10.07 3.85 14.19
CA ALA A 77 -8.74 3.71 13.59
C ALA A 77 -8.48 2.27 13.09
N PRO A 78 -7.79 2.12 11.95
CA PRO A 78 -7.21 3.17 11.11
C PRO A 78 -8.19 3.80 10.09
N TRP A 79 -9.39 3.25 9.91
CA TRP A 79 -10.29 3.51 8.78
C TRP A 79 -10.86 4.93 8.68
N ASP A 80 -11.09 5.60 9.80
CA ASP A 80 -11.66 6.98 9.80
C ASP A 80 -10.60 8.07 9.97
N GLY A 81 -9.37 7.67 10.20
CA GLY A 81 -8.21 8.55 10.33
C GLY A 81 -8.23 9.54 11.48
N GLY A 82 -7.05 10.00 11.87
CA GLY A 82 -6.85 10.96 12.95
C GLY A 82 -5.88 10.47 14.02
N MET A 83 -5.83 11.19 15.14
CA MET A 83 -5.07 10.80 16.32
C MET A 83 -5.76 9.63 17.02
N VAL A 84 -5.00 8.58 17.28
CA VAL A 84 -5.44 7.46 18.12
C VAL A 84 -4.88 7.70 19.51
N MET A 85 -5.75 8.04 20.46
CA MET A 85 -5.36 8.33 21.84
C MET A 85 -6.12 7.38 22.77
N THR A 86 -5.39 6.46 23.36
CA THR A 86 -5.92 5.45 24.29
C THR A 86 -4.94 5.17 25.42
N THR A 87 -5.19 4.15 26.20
CA THR A 87 -4.26 3.63 27.20
C THR A 87 -3.99 2.16 26.95
N ASP A 88 -2.80 1.70 27.32
CA ASP A 88 -2.48 0.29 27.37
C ASP A 88 -3.21 -0.43 28.54
N SER A 89 -3.04 -1.74 28.68
CA SER A 89 -3.66 -2.51 29.75
C SER A 89 -3.19 -2.13 31.16
N LEU A 90 -2.05 -1.47 31.28
CA LEU A 90 -1.50 -0.94 32.53
C LEU A 90 -1.88 0.53 32.76
N LYS A 91 -2.75 1.11 31.91
CA LYS A 91 -3.21 2.50 31.95
C LYS A 91 -2.17 3.56 31.60
N ASN A 92 -1.07 3.17 30.98
CA ASN A 92 -0.12 4.13 30.40
C ASN A 92 -0.71 4.73 29.12
N PRO A 93 -0.44 6.01 28.81
CA PRO A 93 -0.81 6.60 27.51
C PRO A 93 -0.26 5.81 26.35
N TRP A 94 -1.12 5.55 25.33
CA TRP A 94 -0.76 4.86 24.11
C TRP A 94 -1.35 5.62 22.94
N ILE A 95 -0.48 6.31 22.17
CA ILE A 95 -0.87 7.31 21.19
C ILE A 95 -0.15 7.05 19.87
N SER A 96 -0.88 7.21 18.78
CA SER A 96 -0.35 7.23 17.42
C SER A 96 -1.30 7.98 16.49
N PHE A 97 -1.04 7.92 15.18
CA PHE A 97 -1.88 8.53 14.15
C PHE A 97 -2.16 7.51 13.04
N ALA A 98 -3.28 7.68 12.37
CA ALA A 98 -3.62 7.01 11.12
C ALA A 98 -4.11 8.10 10.17
N CYS A 99 -3.37 8.38 9.11
CA CYS A 99 -3.59 9.55 8.27
C CYS A 99 -3.96 9.21 6.82
N GLN A 100 -3.91 7.95 6.41
CA GLN A 100 -4.36 7.54 5.08
C GLN A 100 -5.84 7.98 4.89
N ASN A 101 -6.18 8.46 3.71
CA ASN A 101 -7.50 9.01 3.36
C ASN A 101 -7.94 10.27 4.14
N THR A 102 -7.54 10.46 5.39
CA THR A 102 -7.89 11.65 6.17
C THR A 102 -6.94 12.81 5.87
N GLY A 103 -5.70 12.50 5.54
CA GLY A 103 -4.62 13.45 5.31
C GLY A 103 -3.76 13.69 6.55
N ALA A 104 -2.47 13.92 6.33
CA ALA A 104 -1.50 14.22 7.40
C ALA A 104 -1.73 15.59 8.04
N SER A 105 -2.41 16.49 7.34
CA SER A 105 -2.79 17.81 7.85
C SER A 105 -3.69 17.76 9.09
N VAL A 106 -4.16 16.58 9.47
CA VAL A 106 -4.88 16.37 10.73
C VAL A 106 -4.03 16.66 11.96
N TRP A 107 -2.68 16.58 11.87
CA TRP A 107 -1.81 16.79 13.02
C TRP A 107 -0.61 17.71 12.77
N TYR A 108 -0.19 17.92 11.52
CA TYR A 108 0.86 18.89 11.18
C TYR A 108 0.59 19.56 9.83
N PRO A 109 1.03 20.82 9.65
CA PRO A 109 0.83 21.54 8.40
C PRO A 109 1.69 20.94 7.29
N CYS A 110 1.06 20.56 6.18
CA CYS A 110 1.73 19.98 5.03
C CYS A 110 1.00 20.37 3.73
N LYS A 111 1.53 19.94 2.60
CA LYS A 111 0.81 19.91 1.34
C LYS A 111 0.13 18.55 1.24
N ASP A 112 -1.14 18.52 1.62
CA ASP A 112 -1.88 17.28 1.84
C ASP A 112 -2.41 16.69 0.54
N HIS A 113 -1.50 16.12 -0.24
CA HIS A 113 -1.80 15.52 -1.53
C HIS A 113 -0.98 14.25 -1.70
N GLN A 114 -1.59 13.16 -2.17
CA GLN A 114 -0.94 11.84 -2.28
C GLN A 114 0.30 11.83 -3.19
N ALA A 115 0.35 12.69 -4.20
CA ALA A 115 1.52 12.79 -5.08
C ALA A 115 2.67 13.62 -4.48
N ASP A 116 2.50 14.20 -3.29
CA ASP A 116 3.50 15.06 -2.68
C ASP A 116 4.30 14.29 -1.64
N GLU A 117 5.51 13.90 -2.01
CA GLU A 117 6.44 13.20 -1.14
C GLU A 117 7.62 14.10 -0.81
N ALA A 118 7.94 14.22 0.47
CA ALA A 118 9.16 14.90 0.90
C ALA A 118 10.37 14.02 0.60
N ASP A 119 11.43 14.57 0.00
CA ASP A 119 12.68 13.85 -0.29
C ASP A 119 13.34 13.26 0.97
N SER A 120 13.09 13.89 2.12
CA SER A 120 13.53 13.45 3.44
C SER A 120 12.73 14.17 4.53
N ALA A 121 12.68 13.57 5.72
CA ALA A 121 11.99 14.19 6.86
C ALA A 121 12.75 13.93 8.16
N THR A 122 12.61 14.87 9.10
CA THR A 122 13.10 14.68 10.48
C THR A 122 12.02 15.12 11.46
N MET A 123 11.68 14.24 12.37
CA MET A 123 10.76 14.52 13.48
C MET A 123 11.53 14.72 14.79
N HIS A 124 11.19 15.76 15.52
CA HIS A 124 11.62 15.98 16.90
C HIS A 124 10.39 16.03 17.79
N ILE A 125 10.11 14.97 18.51
CA ILE A 125 8.90 14.81 19.31
C ILE A 125 9.28 14.79 20.79
N SER A 126 8.75 15.74 21.55
CA SER A 126 8.92 15.80 23.01
C SER A 126 7.72 15.16 23.71
N VAL A 127 7.99 14.18 24.55
CA VAL A 127 6.99 13.43 25.32
C VAL A 127 7.41 13.41 26.81
N PRO A 128 6.51 13.11 27.75
CA PRO A 128 6.91 12.83 29.13
C PRO A 128 8.05 11.79 29.17
N ASP A 129 9.03 11.97 30.02
CA ASP A 129 10.24 11.12 30.09
C ASP A 129 9.96 9.66 30.49
N SER A 130 8.76 9.39 31.03
CA SER A 130 8.23 8.05 31.30
C SER A 130 7.75 7.31 30.04
N LEU A 131 7.66 7.98 28.86
CA LEU A 131 7.22 7.42 27.60
C LEU A 131 8.34 7.41 26.57
N VAL A 132 8.21 6.48 25.62
CA VAL A 132 9.08 6.36 24.45
C VAL A 132 8.32 6.84 23.23
N CYS A 133 8.99 7.61 22.36
CA CYS A 133 8.48 7.97 21.05
C CYS A 133 9.28 7.26 19.95
N VAL A 134 8.57 6.49 19.11
CA VAL A 134 9.11 5.80 17.93
C VAL A 134 8.59 6.49 16.68
N GLY A 135 9.43 6.64 15.65
CA GLY A 135 9.06 7.25 14.38
C GLY A 135 9.62 6.51 13.17
N ASN A 136 9.32 7.02 11.99
CA ASN A 136 9.86 6.53 10.73
C ASN A 136 11.37 6.76 10.62
N GLY A 137 12.06 5.96 9.81
CA GLY A 137 13.50 6.12 9.56
C GLY A 137 14.39 5.65 10.71
N ARG A 138 15.50 6.32 10.92
CA ARG A 138 16.50 5.97 11.95
C ARG A 138 16.40 6.88 13.15
N GLN A 139 16.55 6.30 14.33
CA GLN A 139 16.62 7.06 15.57
C GLN A 139 17.94 7.85 15.64
N GLY A 140 17.84 9.14 15.89
CA GLY A 140 18.95 10.00 16.27
C GLY A 140 19.07 10.13 17.78
N PRO A 141 19.84 11.12 18.27
CA PRO A 141 20.00 11.37 19.70
C PRO A 141 18.66 11.67 20.40
N THR A 142 18.47 11.11 21.57
CA THR A 142 17.39 11.49 22.49
C THR A 142 17.92 12.51 23.46
N LYS A 143 17.20 13.63 23.64
CA LYS A 143 17.56 14.71 24.55
C LYS A 143 16.64 14.72 25.76
N GLN A 144 17.19 14.57 26.95
CA GLN A 144 16.47 14.81 28.20
C GLN A 144 16.32 16.32 28.45
N ASN A 145 15.14 16.77 28.78
CA ASN A 145 14.83 18.16 29.06
C ASN A 145 14.66 18.38 30.58
N SER A 146 14.89 19.60 31.03
CA SER A 146 14.81 19.94 32.46
C SER A 146 13.38 20.00 33.03
N ASN A 147 12.37 19.87 32.16
CA ASN A 147 10.94 19.94 32.53
C ASN A 147 10.26 18.55 32.62
N GLY A 148 11.02 17.45 32.77
CA GLY A 148 10.48 16.11 32.89
C GLY A 148 9.97 15.51 31.52
N THR A 149 10.52 16.03 30.42
CA THR A 149 10.23 15.47 29.08
C THR A 149 11.51 14.97 28.41
N ALA A 150 11.36 14.06 27.45
CA ALA A 150 12.43 13.62 26.56
C ALA A 150 12.06 13.96 25.10
N THR A 151 13.01 14.51 24.35
CA THR A 151 12.83 14.78 22.91
C THR A 151 13.51 13.68 22.10
N TYR A 152 12.73 12.93 21.37
CA TYR A 152 13.18 11.89 20.44
C TYR A 152 13.36 12.47 19.06
N THR A 153 14.46 12.10 18.39
CA THR A 153 14.74 12.50 17.01
C THR A 153 14.67 11.27 16.11
N TRP A 154 13.89 11.37 15.02
CA TRP A 154 13.79 10.35 14.00
C TRP A 154 14.00 10.96 12.62
N ALA A 155 14.81 10.32 11.77
CA ALA A 155 15.16 10.84 10.46
C ALA A 155 14.95 9.82 9.36
N VAL A 156 14.17 10.19 8.35
CA VAL A 156 13.95 9.47 7.11
C VAL A 156 14.80 10.09 6.01
N LYS A 157 15.55 9.27 5.30
CA LYS A 157 16.48 9.69 4.23
C LYS A 157 15.98 9.36 2.82
N SER A 158 14.90 8.64 2.72
CA SER A 158 14.22 8.30 1.47
C SER A 158 12.99 9.19 1.28
N PRO A 159 12.52 9.39 0.04
CA PRO A 159 11.23 10.03 -0.18
C PRO A 159 10.14 9.35 0.64
N ILE A 160 9.24 10.13 1.21
CA ILE A 160 8.17 9.65 2.08
C ILE A 160 6.90 10.46 1.88
N ASN A 161 5.79 9.76 1.72
CA ASN A 161 4.47 10.39 1.64
C ASN A 161 4.08 10.99 3.01
N ASN A 162 3.40 12.12 2.97
CA ASN A 162 3.01 12.85 4.17
C ASN A 162 2.23 12.00 5.18
N TYR A 163 1.29 11.17 4.73
CA TYR A 163 0.47 10.34 5.63
C TYR A 163 1.28 9.30 6.40
N ASN A 164 2.45 8.93 5.90
CA ASN A 164 3.35 7.95 6.51
C ASN A 164 4.16 8.50 7.69
N LEU A 165 4.34 9.83 7.79
CA LEU A 165 5.08 10.44 8.90
C LEU A 165 4.25 10.38 10.18
N VAL A 166 4.59 9.44 11.07
CA VAL A 166 3.78 9.13 12.25
C VAL A 166 4.64 8.86 13.48
N PRO A 167 4.39 9.52 14.60
CA PRO A 167 4.95 9.13 15.90
C PRO A 167 4.08 8.06 16.58
N TYR A 168 4.73 7.10 17.21
CA TYR A 168 4.15 6.13 18.15
C TYR A 168 4.65 6.46 19.54
N ILE A 169 3.75 6.72 20.46
CA ILE A 169 4.08 7.14 21.82
C ILE A 169 3.45 6.16 22.81
N GLY A 170 4.28 5.56 23.64
CA GLY A 170 3.83 4.56 24.62
C GLY A 170 4.95 4.11 25.54
N ASN A 171 4.65 3.21 26.45
CA ASN A 171 5.65 2.59 27.31
C ASN A 171 6.30 1.42 26.57
N TYR A 172 7.13 1.71 25.57
CA TYR A 172 7.73 0.70 24.70
C TYR A 172 9.05 0.14 25.22
N VAL A 173 9.28 -1.15 24.92
CA VAL A 173 10.60 -1.79 24.98
C VAL A 173 11.05 -2.11 23.55
N HIS A 174 12.35 -2.13 23.33
CA HIS A 174 12.99 -2.33 22.03
C HIS A 174 13.77 -3.65 22.00
N PHE A 175 13.74 -4.31 20.85
CA PHE A 175 14.69 -5.35 20.47
C PHE A 175 14.90 -5.32 18.95
N SER A 176 15.96 -5.90 18.46
CA SER A 176 16.31 -5.89 17.04
C SER A 176 16.86 -7.22 16.57
N GLU A 177 16.81 -7.44 15.27
CA GLU A 177 17.44 -8.53 14.55
C GLU A 177 18.13 -7.99 13.30
N ASP A 178 19.26 -8.56 12.92
CA ASP A 178 19.93 -8.25 11.67
C ASP A 178 19.49 -9.24 10.59
N TYR A 179 19.06 -8.71 9.46
CA TYR A 179 18.69 -9.48 8.29
C TYR A 179 19.71 -9.29 7.17
N LYS A 180 20.29 -10.40 6.66
CA LYS A 180 21.19 -10.37 5.50
C LYS A 180 20.36 -10.48 4.22
N GLY A 181 20.04 -9.33 3.63
CA GLY A 181 19.25 -9.24 2.41
C GLY A 181 20.08 -8.95 1.16
N GLU A 182 19.39 -8.60 0.04
CA GLU A 182 20.02 -8.42 -1.27
C GLU A 182 20.99 -7.22 -1.33
N LYS A 183 20.79 -6.17 -0.53
CA LYS A 183 21.68 -4.99 -0.47
C LYS A 183 22.57 -4.96 0.76
N GLY A 184 22.76 -6.09 1.43
CA GLY A 184 23.62 -6.22 2.62
C GLY A 184 22.82 -6.39 3.91
N MET A 185 23.39 -5.94 5.03
CA MET A 185 22.76 -6.07 6.33
C MET A 185 21.66 -5.00 6.49
N LEU A 186 20.49 -5.44 6.87
CA LEU A 186 19.34 -4.61 7.23
C LEU A 186 19.03 -4.82 8.70
N THR A 187 19.09 -3.76 9.49
CA THR A 187 18.60 -3.79 10.87
C THR A 187 17.09 -3.76 10.87
N MET A 188 16.47 -4.75 11.49
CA MET A 188 15.04 -4.81 11.76
C MET A 188 14.81 -4.52 13.23
N ASP A 189 14.16 -3.40 13.51
CA ASP A 189 13.91 -2.90 14.86
C ASP A 189 12.45 -3.16 15.25
N PHE A 190 12.24 -3.64 16.47
CA PHE A 190 10.93 -4.01 16.97
C PHE A 190 10.61 -3.31 18.28
N TRP A 191 9.42 -2.73 18.35
CA TRP A 191 8.95 -1.99 19.51
C TRP A 191 7.62 -2.57 19.98
N ALA A 192 7.57 -3.04 21.22
CA ALA A 192 6.40 -3.65 21.82
C ALA A 192 6.15 -3.13 23.23
N LEU A 193 4.94 -3.30 23.73
CA LEU A 193 4.65 -3.04 25.14
C LEU A 193 5.36 -4.08 26.02
N PRO A 194 5.89 -3.72 27.19
CA PRO A 194 6.77 -4.60 28.00
C PRO A 194 6.17 -5.97 28.30
N TYR A 195 4.88 -6.01 28.61
CA TYR A 195 4.18 -7.25 28.94
C TYR A 195 3.88 -8.14 27.71
N HIS A 196 4.04 -7.61 26.49
CA HIS A 196 3.91 -8.35 25.24
C HIS A 196 5.28 -8.77 24.66
N LEU A 197 6.40 -8.40 25.30
CA LEU A 197 7.75 -8.70 24.77
C LEU A 197 7.97 -10.19 24.42
N PRO A 198 7.52 -11.18 25.21
CA PRO A 198 7.68 -12.58 24.85
C PRO A 198 6.90 -12.96 23.57
N GLN A 199 5.67 -12.48 23.45
CA GLN A 199 4.82 -12.69 22.27
C GLN A 199 5.42 -12.03 21.04
N ALA A 200 5.86 -10.77 21.16
CA ALA A 200 6.50 -10.01 20.10
C ALA A 200 7.77 -10.70 19.58
N LYS A 201 8.66 -11.16 20.47
CA LYS A 201 9.87 -11.91 20.09
C LYS A 201 9.58 -13.21 19.35
N LYS A 202 8.43 -13.84 19.61
CA LYS A 202 7.99 -15.04 18.88
C LYS A 202 7.41 -14.68 17.52
N GLN A 203 6.46 -13.74 17.48
CA GLN A 203 5.67 -13.42 16.31
C GLN A 203 6.46 -12.65 15.25
N PHE A 204 7.29 -11.69 15.67
CA PHE A 204 8.04 -10.83 14.75
C PHE A 204 9.17 -11.57 13.99
N LYS A 205 9.42 -12.84 14.30
CA LYS A 205 10.23 -13.73 13.44
C LYS A 205 9.62 -13.91 12.04
N ASP A 206 8.33 -13.67 11.89
CA ASP A 206 7.69 -13.69 10.58
C ASP A 206 8.16 -12.52 9.69
N ALA A 207 8.70 -11.44 10.25
CA ALA A 207 9.28 -10.33 9.49
C ALA A 207 10.48 -10.78 8.63
N ALA A 208 11.40 -11.57 9.19
CA ALA A 208 12.53 -12.09 8.43
C ALA A 208 12.10 -13.09 7.33
N LYS A 209 11.07 -13.89 7.59
CA LYS A 209 10.47 -14.77 6.58
C LYS A 209 9.81 -13.96 5.46
N MET A 210 9.02 -12.95 5.82
CA MET A 210 8.38 -12.05 4.88
C MET A 210 9.43 -11.36 4.01
N MET A 211 10.46 -10.78 4.61
CA MET A 211 11.54 -10.10 3.90
C MET A 211 12.21 -11.01 2.87
N LYS A 212 12.51 -12.26 3.24
CA LYS A 212 13.12 -13.24 2.34
C LYS A 212 12.22 -13.57 1.14
N ALA A 213 10.93 -13.78 1.36
CA ALA A 213 9.98 -14.05 0.30
C ALA A 213 9.82 -12.84 -0.63
N PHE A 214 9.74 -11.63 -0.08
CA PHE A 214 9.48 -10.42 -0.86
C PHE A 214 10.72 -9.94 -1.61
N GLU A 215 11.92 -10.06 -1.06
CA GLU A 215 13.14 -9.82 -1.83
C GLU A 215 13.26 -10.79 -3.00
N HIS A 216 12.87 -12.06 -2.85
CA HIS A 216 12.82 -13.00 -3.97
C HIS A 216 11.87 -12.52 -5.07
N TRP A 217 10.64 -12.10 -4.73
CA TRP A 217 9.62 -11.74 -5.70
C TRP A 217 9.75 -10.32 -6.25
N PHE A 218 10.11 -9.35 -5.42
CA PHE A 218 10.03 -7.91 -5.73
C PHE A 218 11.39 -7.24 -5.86
N GLY A 219 12.47 -7.88 -5.39
CA GLY A 219 13.80 -7.29 -5.28
C GLY A 219 14.07 -6.71 -3.91
N ALA A 220 15.27 -6.18 -3.75
CA ALA A 220 15.77 -5.69 -2.46
C ALA A 220 14.79 -4.75 -1.77
N TYR A 221 14.68 -4.86 -0.44
CA TYR A 221 13.91 -3.93 0.39
C TYR A 221 14.23 -2.47 0.01
N PRO A 222 13.23 -1.61 -0.23
CA PRO A 222 13.51 -0.29 -0.81
C PRO A 222 14.22 0.69 0.13
N PHE A 223 14.01 0.55 1.45
CA PHE A 223 14.37 1.57 2.45
C PHE A 223 15.51 1.14 3.37
N TYR A 224 16.56 0.49 2.86
CA TYR A 224 17.74 0.08 3.65
C TYR A 224 18.35 1.21 4.48
N LYS A 225 18.33 2.45 3.96
CA LYS A 225 18.87 3.62 4.68
C LYS A 225 18.06 3.94 5.94
N ASP A 226 16.76 3.68 5.89
CA ASP A 226 15.82 4.02 6.94
C ASP A 226 15.51 2.87 7.90
N GLY A 227 15.96 1.64 7.53
CA GLY A 227 15.72 0.44 8.31
C GLY A 227 14.28 -0.06 8.19
N TYR A 228 14.00 -1.20 8.79
CA TYR A 228 12.67 -1.79 8.86
C TYR A 228 12.22 -1.86 10.33
N LYS A 229 10.98 -1.47 10.61
CA LYS A 229 10.44 -1.54 11.97
C LYS A 229 9.02 -2.10 11.99
N LEU A 230 8.73 -2.87 13.03
CA LEU A 230 7.36 -3.12 13.49
C LEU A 230 7.18 -2.43 14.84
N VAL A 231 6.12 -1.66 14.95
CA VAL A 231 5.76 -0.95 16.18
C VAL A 231 4.38 -1.38 16.61
N GLU A 232 4.28 -1.98 17.80
CA GLU A 232 2.97 -2.34 18.37
C GLU A 232 2.10 -1.08 18.50
N ALA A 233 0.91 -1.10 17.90
CA ALA A 233 0.02 0.05 17.77
C ALA A 233 -1.37 -0.22 18.35
N PRO A 234 -2.09 0.83 18.79
CA PRO A 234 -3.44 0.69 19.35
C PRO A 234 -4.54 0.48 18.29
N PHE A 235 -4.17 0.03 17.09
CA PHE A 235 -5.07 -0.30 15.98
C PHE A 235 -4.45 -1.41 15.12
N LEU A 236 -5.25 -2.02 14.25
CA LEU A 236 -4.92 -3.29 13.59
C LEU A 236 -3.60 -3.31 12.84
N GLY A 237 -3.38 -2.35 11.95
CA GLY A 237 -2.19 -2.23 11.11
C GLY A 237 -2.25 -0.98 10.25
N MET A 238 -1.11 -0.56 9.74
CA MET A 238 -0.95 0.51 8.76
C MET A 238 0.48 0.50 8.21
N GLU A 239 0.61 0.75 6.94
CA GLU A 239 1.83 0.64 6.15
C GLU A 239 2.81 1.81 6.33
N HIS A 240 2.86 2.48 7.46
CA HIS A 240 3.75 3.62 7.67
C HIS A 240 5.20 3.28 7.30
N GLN A 241 5.73 3.92 6.26
CA GLN A 241 7.03 3.64 5.66
C GLN A 241 8.13 3.48 6.70
N SER A 242 8.87 2.37 6.65
CA SER A 242 9.94 2.02 7.59
C SER A 242 9.58 2.04 9.09
N GLY A 243 8.29 2.07 9.40
CA GLY A 243 7.76 2.15 10.77
C GLY A 243 6.34 1.59 10.88
N ILE A 244 6.13 0.36 10.40
CA ILE A 244 4.85 -0.31 10.22
C ILE A 244 4.12 -0.45 11.56
N ALA A 245 2.84 -0.04 11.59
CA ALA A 245 1.96 -0.25 12.73
C ALA A 245 1.52 -1.72 12.82
N TYR A 246 1.61 -2.30 14.00
CA TYR A 246 1.24 -3.67 14.25
C TYR A 246 0.24 -3.80 15.41
N GLY A 247 -0.95 -4.31 15.16
CA GLY A 247 -1.99 -4.53 16.19
C GLY A 247 -2.77 -5.83 16.00
N ASN A 248 -2.16 -6.87 15.40
CA ASN A 248 -2.79 -8.18 15.17
C ASN A 248 -2.82 -9.08 16.43
N HIS A 249 -2.55 -8.51 17.60
CA HIS A 249 -2.56 -9.23 18.90
C HIS A 249 -1.69 -10.49 18.92
N PHE A 250 -0.62 -10.53 18.12
CA PHE A 250 0.31 -11.66 18.00
C PHE A 250 -0.39 -12.97 17.57
N LEU A 251 -1.45 -12.85 16.75
CA LEU A 251 -2.20 -13.96 16.19
C LEU A 251 -1.77 -14.28 14.77
N GLN A 252 -1.90 -15.54 14.35
CA GLN A 252 -1.79 -15.93 12.96
C GLN A 252 -3.06 -15.56 12.19
N GLY A 253 -2.94 -15.33 10.87
CA GLY A 253 -4.04 -14.81 10.05
C GLY A 253 -4.44 -13.38 10.41
N TYR A 254 -5.58 -12.96 9.94
CA TYR A 254 -6.19 -11.66 10.22
C TYR A 254 -6.98 -11.73 11.55
N MET A 255 -6.38 -11.31 12.65
CA MET A 255 -6.97 -11.44 13.99
C MET A 255 -7.46 -12.87 14.26
N GLY A 256 -6.64 -13.88 13.96
CA GLY A 256 -6.97 -15.29 14.14
C GLY A 256 -7.88 -15.91 13.08
N ARG A 257 -8.21 -15.18 12.00
CA ARG A 257 -9.08 -15.65 10.91
C ARG A 257 -8.33 -15.82 9.60
N ASP A 258 -8.70 -16.83 8.83
CA ASP A 258 -8.23 -17.03 7.46
C ASP A 258 -9.15 -16.32 6.45
N LEU A 259 -8.68 -15.25 5.85
CA LEU A 259 -9.44 -14.50 4.84
C LEU A 259 -9.67 -15.31 3.55
N SER A 260 -8.79 -16.26 3.24
CA SER A 260 -8.97 -17.14 2.08
C SER A 260 -9.99 -18.27 2.35
N GLY A 261 -10.12 -18.70 3.60
CA GLY A 261 -10.96 -19.85 4.00
C GLY A 261 -10.41 -21.20 3.53
N THR A 262 -9.13 -21.26 3.17
CA THR A 262 -8.45 -22.48 2.69
C THR A 262 -7.58 -23.14 3.74
N GLY A 263 -7.40 -22.50 4.88
CA GLY A 263 -6.48 -22.87 5.94
C GLY A 263 -5.09 -22.24 5.80
N TRP A 264 -4.68 -21.85 4.60
CA TRP A 264 -3.34 -21.32 4.35
C TRP A 264 -3.09 -19.99 5.06
N GLY A 265 -4.11 -19.13 5.17
CA GLY A 265 -3.99 -17.83 5.82
C GLY A 265 -3.71 -17.89 7.32
N LEU A 266 -3.82 -19.04 7.97
CA LEU A 266 -3.46 -19.23 9.39
C LEU A 266 -2.00 -19.65 9.60
N ASN A 267 -1.20 -19.74 8.54
CA ASN A 267 0.20 -20.12 8.63
C ASN A 267 1.18 -18.95 8.73
N PHE A 268 0.68 -17.73 8.72
CA PHE A 268 1.47 -16.50 8.85
C PHE A 268 0.65 -15.38 9.53
N ASP A 269 1.35 -14.41 10.08
CA ASP A 269 0.74 -13.19 10.57
C ASP A 269 0.36 -12.29 9.40
N PHE A 270 -0.96 -12.11 9.19
CA PHE A 270 -1.48 -11.35 8.07
C PHE A 270 -0.98 -9.90 8.06
N ILE A 271 -0.99 -9.22 9.22
CA ILE A 271 -0.59 -7.81 9.31
C ILE A 271 0.90 -7.65 9.01
N ILE A 272 1.77 -8.53 9.50
CA ILE A 272 3.20 -8.47 9.16
C ILE A 272 3.40 -8.61 7.64
N VAL A 273 2.74 -9.58 7.00
CA VAL A 273 2.91 -9.85 5.58
C VAL A 273 2.29 -8.75 4.72
N HIS A 274 1.05 -8.35 5.02
CA HIS A 274 0.30 -7.35 4.25
C HIS A 274 0.95 -5.97 4.36
N GLU A 275 1.06 -5.43 5.57
CA GLU A 275 1.58 -4.07 5.77
C GLU A 275 3.04 -3.91 5.31
N SER A 276 3.83 -4.99 5.42
CA SER A 276 5.19 -4.96 4.86
C SER A 276 5.24 -5.05 3.34
N GLY A 277 4.23 -5.63 2.70
CA GLY A 277 4.11 -5.64 1.23
C GLY A 277 3.99 -4.23 0.66
N HIS A 278 3.38 -3.33 1.40
CA HIS A 278 3.27 -1.93 1.06
C HIS A 278 4.61 -1.20 0.99
N GLU A 279 5.67 -1.69 1.62
CA GLU A 279 7.01 -1.11 1.45
C GLU A 279 7.45 -1.12 -0.02
N TRP A 280 7.03 -2.14 -0.81
CA TRP A 280 7.28 -2.22 -2.24
C TRP A 280 6.15 -1.59 -3.09
N PHE A 281 4.87 -1.73 -2.67
CA PHE A 281 3.70 -1.24 -3.40
C PHE A 281 2.84 -0.36 -2.50
N GLY A 282 3.07 0.94 -2.54
CA GLY A 282 2.49 1.95 -1.67
C GLY A 282 3.52 2.98 -1.24
N ASN A 283 4.63 2.53 -0.67
CA ASN A 283 5.71 3.39 -0.20
C ASN A 283 6.81 3.60 -1.25
N ASN A 284 7.30 2.51 -1.88
CA ASN A 284 8.29 2.62 -2.96
C ASN A 284 7.67 3.02 -4.30
N ILE A 285 6.52 2.41 -4.63
CA ILE A 285 5.72 2.74 -5.82
C ILE A 285 4.42 3.34 -5.32
N THR A 286 4.33 4.65 -5.32
CA THR A 286 3.18 5.40 -4.77
C THR A 286 2.27 5.88 -5.90
N THR A 287 0.96 5.84 -5.73
CA THR A 287 0.02 6.39 -6.71
C THR A 287 -0.10 7.91 -6.56
N LYS A 288 -0.29 8.61 -7.69
CA LYS A 288 -0.49 10.06 -7.70
C LYS A 288 -1.86 10.49 -7.19
N ASP A 289 -2.83 9.61 -7.29
CA ASP A 289 -4.22 9.87 -6.92
C ASP A 289 -4.77 8.69 -6.15
N ILE A 290 -5.57 8.95 -5.15
CA ILE A 290 -6.20 7.92 -4.32
C ILE A 290 -7.16 7.01 -5.12
N ALA A 291 -7.64 7.47 -6.27
CA ALA A 291 -8.42 6.66 -7.19
C ALA A 291 -7.66 5.43 -7.71
N ASP A 292 -6.32 5.47 -7.68
CA ASP A 292 -5.43 4.43 -8.18
C ASP A 292 -4.97 3.42 -7.09
N MET A 293 -5.60 3.43 -5.91
CA MET A 293 -5.19 2.62 -4.75
C MET A 293 -5.10 1.12 -5.01
N TRP A 294 -5.70 0.60 -6.10
CA TRP A 294 -5.51 -0.80 -6.48
C TRP A 294 -4.05 -1.18 -6.74
N VAL A 295 -3.20 -0.19 -7.09
CA VAL A 295 -1.75 -0.41 -7.26
C VAL A 295 -1.10 -0.70 -5.91
N HIS A 296 -1.51 0.01 -4.85
CA HIS A 296 -1.07 -0.30 -3.49
C HIS A 296 -1.67 -1.63 -3.04
N GLU A 297 -2.99 -1.70 -2.98
CA GLU A 297 -3.71 -2.78 -2.33
C GLU A 297 -3.74 -4.09 -3.12
N GLY A 298 -3.88 -4.00 -4.44
CA GLY A 298 -3.96 -5.18 -5.30
C GLY A 298 -2.63 -5.95 -5.37
N PHE A 299 -1.50 -5.23 -5.50
CA PHE A 299 -0.18 -5.88 -5.48
C PHE A 299 0.17 -6.36 -4.08
N THR A 300 -0.16 -5.61 -3.04
CA THR A 300 0.06 -6.01 -1.65
C THR A 300 -0.82 -7.20 -1.27
N ASN A 301 -2.09 -7.23 -1.64
CA ASN A 301 -2.92 -8.43 -1.46
C ASN A 301 -2.34 -9.63 -2.22
N TYR A 302 -1.81 -9.42 -3.41
CA TYR A 302 -1.16 -10.51 -4.15
C TYR A 302 0.18 -10.94 -3.52
N SER A 303 0.84 -10.08 -2.75
CA SER A 303 2.05 -10.44 -2.00
C SER A 303 1.80 -11.53 -0.95
N GLU A 304 0.61 -11.57 -0.34
CA GLU A 304 0.18 -12.64 0.57
C GLU A 304 0.15 -14.00 -0.16
N THR A 305 -0.35 -14.01 -1.39
CA THR A 305 -0.34 -15.17 -2.29
C THR A 305 1.08 -15.63 -2.59
N LEU A 306 1.96 -14.69 -2.91
CA LEU A 306 3.36 -14.98 -3.25
C LEU A 306 4.17 -15.42 -2.02
N PHE A 307 3.88 -14.90 -0.84
CA PHE A 307 4.41 -15.39 0.43
C PHE A 307 3.99 -16.84 0.68
N THR A 308 2.69 -17.11 0.53
CA THR A 308 2.13 -18.46 0.70
C THR A 308 2.76 -19.44 -0.29
N GLU A 309 2.92 -19.04 -1.55
CA GLU A 309 3.59 -19.85 -2.57
C GLU A 309 5.05 -20.13 -2.22
N TYR A 310 5.78 -19.10 -1.76
CA TYR A 310 7.21 -19.22 -1.45
C TYR A 310 7.49 -20.27 -0.39
N TYR A 311 6.65 -20.36 0.62
CA TYR A 311 6.85 -21.29 1.74
C TYR A 311 6.10 -22.61 1.62
N TYR A 312 4.97 -22.64 0.93
CA TYR A 312 4.06 -23.79 0.90
C TYR A 312 3.80 -24.33 -0.51
N GLY A 313 4.40 -23.72 -1.52
CA GLY A 313 4.34 -24.17 -2.91
C GLY A 313 3.19 -23.55 -3.71
N LYS A 314 3.30 -23.71 -5.03
CA LYS A 314 2.44 -23.03 -6.02
C LYS A 314 0.94 -23.31 -5.83
N ASN A 315 0.59 -24.55 -5.46
CA ASN A 315 -0.82 -24.90 -5.23
C ASN A 315 -1.39 -24.16 -4.02
N ALA A 316 -0.62 -24.01 -2.94
CA ALA A 316 -1.02 -23.27 -1.75
C ALA A 316 -1.27 -21.78 -2.06
N GLY A 317 -0.37 -21.14 -2.84
CA GLY A 317 -0.59 -19.79 -3.33
C GLY A 317 -1.83 -19.65 -4.20
N SER A 318 -2.04 -20.60 -5.13
CA SER A 318 -3.25 -20.62 -5.96
C SER A 318 -4.53 -20.82 -5.12
N ASP A 319 -4.50 -21.72 -4.14
CA ASP A 319 -5.64 -21.92 -3.23
C ASP A 319 -5.96 -20.63 -2.46
N TYR A 320 -4.92 -19.95 -1.94
CA TYR A 320 -5.07 -18.72 -1.18
C TYR A 320 -5.77 -17.64 -2.03
N VAL A 321 -5.22 -17.27 -3.20
CA VAL A 321 -5.79 -16.20 -4.03
C VAL A 321 -7.19 -16.55 -4.54
N ILE A 322 -7.46 -17.80 -4.89
CA ILE A 322 -8.80 -18.26 -5.31
C ILE A 322 -9.78 -18.17 -4.15
N GLY A 323 -9.36 -18.59 -2.96
CA GLY A 323 -10.17 -18.52 -1.74
C GLY A 323 -10.61 -17.10 -1.38
N THR A 324 -9.78 -16.09 -1.69
CA THR A 324 -10.13 -14.68 -1.42
C THR A 324 -11.25 -14.13 -2.32
N ARG A 325 -11.61 -14.81 -3.44
CA ARG A 325 -12.70 -14.38 -4.33
C ARG A 325 -14.04 -14.22 -3.64
N LYS A 326 -14.28 -14.97 -2.55
CA LYS A 326 -15.51 -14.87 -1.75
C LYS A 326 -15.70 -13.49 -1.10
N ASN A 327 -14.62 -12.72 -0.98
CA ASN A 327 -14.63 -11.39 -0.38
C ASN A 327 -14.86 -10.27 -1.42
N VAL A 328 -14.94 -10.62 -2.72
CA VAL A 328 -15.23 -9.65 -3.79
C VAL A 328 -16.69 -9.26 -3.76
N THR A 329 -16.97 -7.97 -3.66
CA THR A 329 -18.33 -7.41 -3.49
C THR A 329 -18.95 -6.93 -4.80
N ASN A 330 -18.13 -6.48 -5.76
CA ASN A 330 -18.59 -5.87 -7.02
C ASN A 330 -19.62 -4.74 -6.82
N ASP A 331 -19.47 -3.93 -5.78
CA ASP A 331 -20.37 -2.84 -5.43
C ASP A 331 -20.24 -1.63 -6.38
N ARG A 332 -19.01 -1.31 -6.77
CA ARG A 332 -18.65 -0.21 -7.68
C ARG A 332 -17.30 -0.50 -8.35
N PRO A 333 -16.88 0.28 -9.38
CA PRO A 333 -15.56 0.13 -9.98
C PRO A 333 -14.43 0.22 -8.95
N VAL A 334 -13.36 -0.53 -9.21
CA VAL A 334 -12.16 -0.54 -8.36
C VAL A 334 -11.45 0.81 -8.41
N ILE A 335 -11.36 1.42 -9.59
CA ILE A 335 -10.83 2.77 -9.76
C ILE A 335 -11.90 3.79 -9.39
N GLY A 336 -11.56 4.71 -8.48
CA GLY A 336 -12.42 5.79 -8.05
C GLY A 336 -12.49 6.97 -9.03
N ALA A 337 -13.13 8.05 -8.62
CA ALA A 337 -13.11 9.30 -9.36
C ALA A 337 -11.80 10.05 -9.08
N TYR A 338 -11.12 10.47 -10.14
CA TYR A 338 -9.87 11.23 -10.04
C TYR A 338 -10.08 12.67 -9.57
N HIS A 339 -9.05 13.25 -9.00
CA HIS A 339 -8.99 14.65 -8.53
C HIS A 339 -9.96 14.99 -7.40
N VAL A 340 -10.49 13.98 -6.75
CA VAL A 340 -11.33 14.08 -5.55
C VAL A 340 -10.92 12.99 -4.56
N GLN A 341 -11.30 13.14 -3.30
CA GLN A 341 -10.99 12.15 -2.26
C GLN A 341 -11.90 10.92 -2.41
N ASN A 342 -11.61 10.04 -3.40
CA ASN A 342 -12.42 8.86 -3.71
C ASN A 342 -11.55 7.68 -4.16
N GLU A 343 -11.35 6.72 -3.28
CA GLU A 343 -10.52 5.53 -3.49
C GLU A 343 -11.17 4.41 -4.34
N GLY A 344 -12.45 4.54 -4.70
CA GLY A 344 -13.17 3.48 -5.40
C GLY A 344 -13.67 2.36 -4.48
N SER A 345 -13.80 1.14 -5.04
CA SER A 345 -14.30 -0.04 -4.30
C SER A 345 -13.22 -0.68 -3.43
N GLY A 346 -13.61 -1.24 -2.28
CA GLY A 346 -12.81 -2.18 -1.51
C GLY A 346 -12.36 -3.43 -2.28
N ASP A 347 -12.91 -3.68 -3.46
CA ASP A 347 -12.43 -4.70 -4.41
C ASP A 347 -11.03 -4.43 -4.96
N MET A 348 -10.42 -3.28 -4.61
CA MET A 348 -9.00 -2.97 -4.87
C MET A 348 -8.05 -4.01 -4.27
N TYR A 349 -8.45 -4.73 -3.23
CA TYR A 349 -7.72 -5.86 -2.65
C TYR A 349 -7.92 -7.13 -3.48
N TYR A 350 -9.02 -7.82 -3.30
CA TYR A 350 -9.22 -9.21 -3.76
C TYR A 350 -9.48 -9.33 -5.26
N LYS A 351 -10.25 -8.41 -5.85
CA LYS A 351 -10.54 -8.43 -7.28
C LYS A 351 -9.29 -8.05 -8.08
N ALA A 352 -8.57 -7.01 -7.65
CA ALA A 352 -7.32 -6.63 -8.28
C ALA A 352 -6.22 -7.68 -8.09
N GLY A 353 -6.08 -8.28 -6.90
CA GLY A 353 -5.16 -9.40 -6.67
C GLY A 353 -5.44 -10.60 -7.57
N ASN A 354 -6.72 -10.96 -7.75
CA ASN A 354 -7.12 -12.01 -8.70
C ASN A 354 -6.88 -11.64 -10.16
N MET A 355 -7.01 -10.35 -10.53
CA MET A 355 -6.64 -9.88 -11.87
C MET A 355 -5.13 -10.02 -12.11
N ILE A 356 -4.30 -9.66 -11.15
CA ILE A 356 -2.83 -9.85 -11.23
C ILE A 356 -2.51 -11.35 -11.39
N HIS A 357 -3.22 -12.22 -10.67
CA HIS A 357 -3.08 -13.67 -10.81
C HIS A 357 -3.43 -14.16 -12.22
N ILE A 358 -4.49 -13.64 -12.84
CA ILE A 358 -4.85 -13.94 -14.23
C ILE A 358 -3.72 -13.52 -15.18
N ILE A 359 -3.17 -12.32 -15.03
CA ILE A 359 -2.06 -11.83 -15.87
C ILE A 359 -0.88 -12.80 -15.78
N ARG A 360 -0.53 -13.28 -14.59
CA ARG A 360 0.49 -14.31 -14.39
C ARG A 360 0.18 -15.59 -15.17
N GLN A 361 -1.08 -16.07 -15.16
CA GLN A 361 -1.47 -17.26 -15.92
C GLN A 361 -1.32 -17.04 -17.43
N LEU A 362 -1.66 -15.85 -17.93
CA LEU A 362 -1.53 -15.50 -19.34
C LEU A 362 -0.07 -15.42 -19.79
N MET A 363 0.85 -15.03 -18.91
CA MET A 363 2.30 -15.03 -19.18
C MET A 363 2.87 -16.45 -19.34
N LYS A 364 2.25 -17.47 -18.76
CA LYS A 364 2.66 -18.88 -18.85
C LYS A 364 4.10 -19.16 -18.41
N ASN A 365 4.70 -18.23 -17.66
CA ASN A 365 6.09 -18.32 -17.22
C ASN A 365 6.26 -17.55 -15.90
N ASP A 366 6.43 -18.26 -14.80
CA ASP A 366 6.52 -17.71 -13.46
C ASP A 366 7.80 -16.89 -13.27
N GLU A 367 8.90 -17.27 -13.90
CA GLU A 367 10.14 -16.50 -13.83
C GLU A 367 10.02 -15.15 -14.54
N LYS A 368 9.38 -15.12 -15.73
CA LYS A 368 9.09 -13.86 -16.40
C LYS A 368 8.15 -12.98 -15.56
N PHE A 369 7.18 -13.58 -14.88
CA PHE A 369 6.31 -12.83 -13.96
C PHE A 369 7.08 -12.27 -12.77
N ARG A 370 7.96 -13.06 -12.16
CA ARG A 370 8.85 -12.60 -11.09
C ARG A 370 9.73 -11.43 -11.58
N MET A 371 10.31 -11.56 -12.76
CA MET A 371 11.12 -10.49 -13.36
C MET A 371 10.31 -9.24 -13.70
N LEU A 372 9.02 -9.36 -14.03
CA LEU A 372 8.11 -8.22 -14.19
C LEU A 372 7.97 -7.45 -12.87
N LEU A 373 7.69 -8.13 -11.76
CA LEU A 373 7.52 -7.51 -10.44
C LEU A 373 8.82 -6.85 -9.95
N ARG A 374 9.96 -7.51 -10.11
CA ARG A 374 11.28 -6.95 -9.80
C ARG A 374 11.61 -5.75 -10.68
N GLY A 375 11.24 -5.82 -11.95
CA GLY A 375 11.40 -4.73 -12.91
C GLY A 375 10.57 -3.50 -12.52
N MET A 376 9.32 -3.67 -12.11
CA MET A 376 8.49 -2.58 -11.61
C MET A 376 9.15 -1.87 -10.42
N ASN A 377 9.61 -2.61 -9.43
CA ASN A 377 10.25 -2.05 -8.23
C ASN A 377 11.60 -1.39 -8.51
N LYS A 378 12.28 -1.78 -9.57
CA LYS A 378 13.51 -1.14 -10.05
C LYS A 378 13.22 0.13 -10.86
N ASP A 379 12.31 0.02 -11.84
CA ASP A 379 12.09 1.07 -12.84
C ASP A 379 11.22 2.22 -12.27
N PHE A 380 10.37 1.93 -11.27
CA PHE A 380 9.57 2.90 -10.51
C PHE A 380 10.11 3.13 -9.09
N TYR A 381 11.39 2.88 -8.85
CA TYR A 381 11.99 3.02 -7.52
C TYR A 381 11.81 4.44 -6.97
N GLN A 382 11.13 4.55 -5.82
CA GLN A 382 10.80 5.81 -5.15
C GLN A 382 10.14 6.84 -6.09
N GLN A 383 9.12 6.39 -6.84
CA GLN A 383 8.41 7.23 -7.80
C GLN A 383 6.89 7.16 -7.59
N THR A 384 6.25 8.26 -7.93
CA THR A 384 4.79 8.31 -8.01
C THR A 384 4.31 7.94 -9.41
N VAL A 385 3.32 7.05 -9.49
CA VAL A 385 2.77 6.48 -10.73
C VAL A 385 1.27 6.74 -10.87
N THR A 386 0.72 6.45 -12.04
CA THR A 386 -0.73 6.36 -12.28
C THR A 386 -1.10 4.96 -12.72
N THR A 387 -2.38 4.58 -12.62
CA THR A 387 -2.89 3.35 -13.22
C THR A 387 -2.44 3.20 -14.67
N ALA A 388 -2.56 4.25 -15.49
CA ALA A 388 -2.15 4.20 -16.89
C ALA A 388 -0.66 3.87 -17.06
N THR A 389 0.20 4.43 -16.21
CA THR A 389 1.65 4.14 -16.20
C THR A 389 1.91 2.66 -15.89
N VAL A 390 1.25 2.12 -14.89
CA VAL A 390 1.40 0.71 -14.47
C VAL A 390 0.85 -0.25 -15.54
N GLU A 391 -0.34 0.01 -16.08
CA GLU A 391 -0.94 -0.78 -17.18
C GLU A 391 -0.03 -0.83 -18.40
N GLN A 392 0.47 0.33 -18.84
CA GLN A 392 1.37 0.43 -20.00
C GLN A 392 2.69 -0.31 -19.77
N TYR A 393 3.25 -0.22 -18.58
CA TYR A 393 4.46 -0.95 -18.20
C TYR A 393 4.24 -2.47 -18.30
N ILE A 394 3.16 -2.98 -17.71
CA ILE A 394 2.85 -4.41 -17.73
C ILE A 394 2.62 -4.89 -19.18
N ILE A 395 1.86 -4.15 -19.99
CA ILE A 395 1.62 -4.46 -21.41
C ILE A 395 2.95 -4.50 -22.17
N ALA A 396 3.80 -3.49 -22.02
CA ALA A 396 5.07 -3.40 -22.71
C ALA A 396 6.05 -4.53 -22.35
N LYS A 397 6.15 -4.85 -21.04
CA LYS A 397 7.07 -5.90 -20.55
C LYS A 397 6.58 -7.31 -20.84
N THR A 398 5.26 -7.53 -20.93
CA THR A 398 4.68 -8.84 -21.19
C THR A 398 4.47 -9.11 -22.68
N GLY A 399 4.31 -8.07 -23.49
CA GLY A 399 3.89 -8.16 -24.90
C GLY A 399 2.43 -8.65 -25.08
N LEU A 400 1.65 -8.70 -24.01
CA LEU A 400 0.25 -9.15 -24.03
C LEU A 400 -0.70 -7.98 -24.21
N ASN A 401 -1.77 -8.16 -24.96
CA ASN A 401 -2.86 -7.19 -25.03
C ASN A 401 -3.77 -7.33 -23.79
N LEU A 402 -3.50 -6.56 -22.75
CA LEU A 402 -4.20 -6.63 -21.46
C LEU A 402 -5.24 -5.53 -21.27
N THR A 403 -5.36 -4.58 -22.20
CA THR A 403 -6.22 -3.40 -22.05
C THR A 403 -7.64 -3.77 -21.65
N LYS A 404 -8.26 -4.72 -22.34
CA LYS A 404 -9.63 -5.13 -22.02
C LYS A 404 -9.76 -5.93 -20.73
N ILE A 405 -8.68 -6.51 -20.24
CA ILE A 405 -8.62 -7.18 -18.93
C ILE A 405 -8.61 -6.10 -17.83
N PHE A 406 -7.77 -5.07 -17.95
CA PHE A 406 -7.79 -3.93 -17.03
C PHE A 406 -9.15 -3.22 -17.06
N ASP A 407 -9.72 -2.92 -18.23
CA ASP A 407 -11.04 -2.31 -18.34
C ASP A 407 -12.09 -3.13 -17.59
N GLN A 408 -12.08 -4.46 -17.77
CA GLN A 408 -13.06 -5.37 -17.17
C GLN A 408 -13.00 -5.41 -15.66
N TYR A 409 -11.80 -5.65 -15.10
CA TYR A 409 -11.66 -5.92 -13.68
C TYR A 409 -11.52 -4.64 -12.83
N LEU A 410 -10.97 -3.57 -13.38
CA LEU A 410 -10.75 -2.33 -12.65
C LEU A 410 -11.88 -1.30 -12.83
N ARG A 411 -12.49 -1.24 -14.01
CA ARG A 411 -13.43 -0.17 -14.39
C ARG A 411 -14.90 -0.60 -14.42
N THR A 412 -15.18 -1.88 -14.14
CA THR A 412 -16.56 -2.40 -14.07
C THR A 412 -16.80 -3.24 -12.83
N THR A 413 -18.06 -3.42 -12.48
CA THR A 413 -18.52 -4.36 -11.43
C THR A 413 -18.77 -5.76 -11.94
N LYS A 414 -18.45 -6.05 -13.22
CA LYS A 414 -18.82 -7.29 -13.88
C LYS A 414 -17.70 -8.32 -13.80
N ILE A 415 -18.03 -9.55 -13.47
CA ILE A 415 -17.17 -10.71 -13.67
C ILE A 415 -17.56 -11.39 -14.99
N PRO A 416 -16.59 -11.66 -15.89
CA PRO A 416 -16.90 -12.28 -17.19
C PRO A 416 -17.57 -13.64 -17.02
N VAL A 417 -18.56 -13.92 -17.87
CA VAL A 417 -19.21 -15.23 -17.96
C VAL A 417 -18.75 -15.92 -19.23
N LEU A 418 -18.14 -17.10 -19.10
CA LEU A 418 -17.91 -17.97 -20.23
C LEU A 418 -19.16 -18.79 -20.47
N GLU A 419 -19.94 -18.42 -21.49
CA GLU A 419 -21.06 -19.20 -21.95
C GLU A 419 -20.53 -20.29 -22.91
N TYR A 420 -21.03 -21.51 -22.75
CA TYR A 420 -20.69 -22.61 -23.65
C TYR A 420 -21.89 -23.50 -23.99
N LYS A 421 -21.79 -24.18 -25.13
CA LYS A 421 -22.68 -25.24 -25.55
C LYS A 421 -21.83 -26.41 -26.03
N LEU A 422 -22.12 -27.59 -25.51
CA LEU A 422 -21.60 -28.84 -26.05
C LEU A 422 -22.63 -29.45 -27.00
N GLU A 423 -22.24 -29.57 -28.24
CA GLU A 423 -22.99 -30.20 -29.29
C GLU A 423 -22.17 -31.43 -29.79
N LYS A 424 -22.75 -32.35 -30.54
CA LYS A 424 -22.02 -33.50 -31.04
C LYS A 424 -20.73 -33.05 -31.75
N ASN A 425 -19.58 -33.39 -31.17
CA ASN A 425 -18.25 -33.07 -31.68
C ASN A 425 -17.93 -31.54 -31.79
N ASN A 426 -18.67 -30.67 -31.12
CA ASN A 426 -18.39 -29.24 -31.12
C ASN A 426 -18.53 -28.65 -29.73
N LEU A 427 -17.62 -27.75 -29.39
CA LEU A 427 -17.76 -26.79 -28.30
C LEU A 427 -18.01 -25.39 -28.91
N ARG A 428 -19.20 -24.84 -28.70
CA ARG A 428 -19.45 -23.42 -28.98
C ARG A 428 -19.25 -22.63 -27.68
N TYR A 429 -18.62 -21.48 -27.78
CA TYR A 429 -18.29 -20.67 -26.61
C TYR A 429 -18.21 -19.20 -26.95
N ARG A 430 -18.51 -18.35 -25.97
CA ARG A 430 -18.32 -16.88 -26.01
C ARG A 430 -18.22 -16.32 -24.63
N TYR A 431 -17.78 -15.04 -24.52
CA TYR A 431 -17.96 -14.24 -23.31
C TYR A 431 -19.27 -13.47 -23.33
N SER A 432 -19.90 -13.33 -22.15
CA SER A 432 -20.95 -12.39 -21.82
C SER A 432 -20.65 -11.71 -20.50
N ASN A 433 -21.46 -10.74 -20.08
CA ASN A 433 -21.23 -9.93 -18.89
C ASN A 433 -19.83 -9.29 -18.83
N CYS A 434 -19.36 -8.78 -19.95
CA CYS A 434 -18.03 -8.17 -20.09
C CYS A 434 -18.09 -6.88 -20.93
N VAL A 435 -16.98 -6.16 -20.95
CA VAL A 435 -16.82 -4.96 -21.77
C VAL A 435 -16.75 -5.32 -23.25
N ASP A 436 -17.09 -4.37 -24.11
CA ASP A 436 -17.01 -4.57 -25.55
C ASP A 436 -15.56 -4.85 -25.98
N GLY A 437 -15.41 -5.86 -26.85
CA GLY A 437 -14.11 -6.30 -27.33
C GLY A 437 -13.32 -7.12 -26.31
N PHE A 438 -13.92 -7.56 -25.20
CA PHE A 438 -13.27 -8.46 -24.24
C PHE A 438 -12.86 -9.77 -24.89
N ASN A 439 -11.59 -10.15 -24.79
CA ASN A 439 -11.01 -11.25 -25.53
C ASN A 439 -9.96 -12.05 -24.74
N MET A 440 -10.06 -12.05 -23.42
CA MET A 440 -9.12 -12.74 -22.55
C MET A 440 -9.00 -14.23 -22.91
N PRO A 441 -7.80 -14.74 -23.25
CA PRO A 441 -7.60 -16.17 -23.40
C PRO A 441 -7.89 -16.91 -22.09
N VAL A 442 -8.48 -18.08 -22.16
CA VAL A 442 -8.77 -18.88 -20.96
C VAL A 442 -8.43 -20.34 -21.21
N LYS A 443 -7.97 -21.00 -20.16
CA LYS A 443 -7.64 -22.41 -20.19
C LYS A 443 -8.83 -23.24 -19.69
N ILE A 444 -9.20 -24.25 -20.40
CA ILE A 444 -10.33 -25.13 -20.07
C ILE A 444 -9.87 -26.58 -19.92
N ASN A 445 -10.64 -27.35 -19.16
CA ASN A 445 -10.53 -28.80 -19.06
C ASN A 445 -11.71 -29.43 -19.81
N LEU A 446 -11.40 -30.08 -20.92
CA LEU A 446 -12.32 -30.79 -21.77
C LEU A 446 -11.52 -31.80 -22.57
N HIS A 447 -11.60 -33.10 -22.24
CA HIS A 447 -10.70 -34.14 -22.74
C HIS A 447 -9.22 -33.72 -22.67
N GLY A 448 -8.79 -33.29 -21.48
CA GLY A 448 -7.50 -32.67 -21.24
C GLY A 448 -7.55 -31.13 -21.26
N SER A 449 -6.43 -30.54 -20.93
CA SER A 449 -6.31 -29.08 -20.75
C SER A 449 -5.97 -28.40 -22.08
N LYS A 450 -6.72 -27.38 -22.46
CA LYS A 450 -6.48 -26.61 -23.69
C LYS A 450 -6.83 -25.12 -23.54
N TRP A 451 -6.20 -24.29 -24.35
CA TRP A 451 -6.51 -22.88 -24.44
C TRP A 451 -7.60 -22.60 -25.43
N ILE A 452 -8.56 -21.75 -25.07
CA ILE A 452 -9.56 -21.19 -25.98
C ILE A 452 -9.45 -19.66 -25.95
N TYR A 453 -9.94 -19.00 -27.00
CA TYR A 453 -9.84 -17.56 -27.24
C TYR A 453 -11.25 -16.97 -27.46
N PRO A 454 -12.07 -16.88 -26.39
CA PRO A 454 -13.43 -16.38 -26.49
C PRO A 454 -13.45 -14.90 -26.83
N THR A 455 -14.57 -14.47 -27.41
CA THR A 455 -14.93 -13.05 -27.58
C THR A 455 -16.42 -12.92 -27.27
N ASN A 456 -17.01 -11.74 -27.40
CA ASN A 456 -18.46 -11.54 -27.26
C ASN A 456 -19.28 -12.34 -28.31
N ASN A 457 -18.66 -12.75 -29.40
CA ASN A 457 -19.32 -13.55 -30.45
C ASN A 457 -19.09 -15.05 -30.25
N TRP A 458 -20.07 -15.86 -30.61
CA TRP A 458 -19.94 -17.30 -30.58
C TRP A 458 -18.83 -17.81 -31.51
N LYS A 459 -17.93 -18.60 -30.94
CA LYS A 459 -16.88 -19.34 -31.63
C LYS A 459 -17.13 -20.83 -31.50
N THR A 460 -16.61 -21.63 -32.43
CA THR A 460 -16.74 -23.09 -32.44
C THR A 460 -15.35 -23.71 -32.43
N LEU A 461 -15.16 -24.67 -31.52
CA LEU A 461 -14.00 -25.56 -31.49
C LEU A 461 -14.49 -26.97 -31.83
N LYS A 462 -13.96 -27.58 -32.89
CA LYS A 462 -14.20 -28.98 -33.22
C LYS A 462 -13.55 -29.90 -32.21
N LEU A 463 -14.25 -30.91 -31.77
CA LEU A 463 -13.82 -31.87 -30.78
C LEU A 463 -13.91 -33.28 -31.39
N ASN A 464 -13.11 -34.20 -30.86
CA ASN A 464 -13.22 -35.61 -31.20
C ASN A 464 -13.97 -36.29 -30.04
N ASN A 465 -15.06 -36.99 -30.36
CA ASN A 465 -15.84 -37.83 -29.43
C ASN A 465 -16.40 -37.05 -28.18
N ALA A 466 -16.86 -35.82 -28.34
CA ALA A 466 -17.55 -35.10 -27.27
C ALA A 466 -19.07 -35.20 -27.38
N SER A 467 -19.74 -35.32 -26.26
CA SER A 467 -21.18 -35.26 -26.08
C SER A 467 -21.60 -34.15 -25.15
N VAL A 468 -22.89 -33.91 -24.99
CA VAL A 468 -23.45 -32.95 -24.06
C VAL A 468 -23.08 -33.25 -22.60
N ASP A 469 -22.83 -34.51 -22.28
CA ASP A 469 -22.47 -34.97 -20.94
C ASP A 469 -20.96 -34.93 -20.65
N THR A 470 -20.14 -34.49 -21.62
CA THR A 470 -18.69 -34.40 -21.39
C THR A 470 -18.36 -33.36 -20.33
N PRO A 471 -17.61 -33.72 -19.26
CA PRO A 471 -17.26 -32.77 -18.23
C PRO A 471 -16.49 -31.58 -18.80
N PHE A 472 -16.98 -30.38 -18.50
CA PHE A 472 -16.39 -29.13 -18.91
C PHE A 472 -16.12 -28.26 -17.68
N SER A 473 -14.91 -27.70 -17.55
CA SER A 473 -14.60 -26.69 -16.57
C SER A 473 -13.58 -25.67 -17.09
N VAL A 474 -13.61 -24.47 -16.54
CA VAL A 474 -12.54 -23.51 -16.71
C VAL A 474 -11.45 -23.84 -15.69
N GLU A 475 -10.18 -23.67 -16.07
CA GLU A 475 -9.06 -23.81 -15.16
C GLU A 475 -9.20 -22.80 -14.00
N ARG A 476 -9.11 -23.28 -12.77
CA ARG A 476 -9.52 -22.57 -11.55
C ARG A 476 -8.82 -21.23 -11.31
N ASN A 477 -7.61 -21.05 -11.86
CA ASN A 477 -6.84 -19.81 -11.68
C ASN A 477 -7.42 -18.61 -12.47
N PHE A 478 -8.36 -18.84 -13.39
CA PHE A 478 -9.08 -17.76 -14.08
C PHE A 478 -10.32 -17.33 -13.29
N PHE A 479 -10.42 -16.05 -13.01
CA PHE A 479 -11.59 -15.49 -12.33
C PHE A 479 -12.69 -15.15 -13.33
N VAL A 480 -13.37 -16.19 -13.78
CA VAL A 480 -14.55 -16.14 -14.66
C VAL A 480 -15.63 -17.06 -14.12
N THR A 481 -16.88 -16.75 -14.38
CA THR A 481 -18.01 -17.66 -14.13
C THR A 481 -18.33 -18.44 -15.41
N VAL A 482 -19.05 -19.56 -15.26
CA VAL A 482 -19.36 -20.45 -16.37
C VAL A 482 -20.86 -20.67 -16.49
N ALA A 483 -21.40 -20.59 -17.70
CA ALA A 483 -22.80 -20.85 -17.94
C ALA A 483 -22.97 -21.88 -19.11
N ASN A 484 -23.55 -23.02 -18.79
CA ASN A 484 -23.94 -24.03 -19.80
C ASN A 484 -25.21 -23.56 -20.51
N ARG A 485 -25.18 -23.50 -21.86
CA ARG A 485 -26.28 -23.11 -22.72
C ARG A 485 -26.65 -24.29 -23.70
N SER A 486 -26.31 -25.49 -23.31
CA SER A 486 -26.52 -26.71 -24.18
C SER A 486 -27.98 -27.10 -24.32
N LEU A 487 -28.90 -26.51 -23.54
CA LEU A 487 -30.35 -26.76 -23.62
C LEU A 487 -31.07 -25.67 -24.39
#